data_8cb6aedde8545f3c39637891e904ea91
#
_entry.id   8cb6aedde8545f3c39637891e904ea91
#
_cell.length_a   1.000
_cell.length_b   1.000
_cell.length_c   1.000
_cell.angle_alpha   90.00
_cell.angle_beta   90.00
_cell.angle_gamma   90.00
#
_symmetry.space_group_name_H-M   'P 1'
#
loop_
_entity.id
_entity.type
_entity.pdbx_description
1 polymer ?
#
loop_
_entity_poly.entity_id
_entity_poly.type
_entity_poly.pdbx_seq_one_letter_code
_entity_poly.pdbx_strand_id
1 'polypeptide(L)'
;MSVSTSRRPVGAAAGGSGVRIGVLVTALLAACFAFQLNASMLSPALKNIEDSLGASSAEIGLTQTAFFTSAALFSLFLPRLGDVLGRRRVLAGMLGLMVVGCVVAALASSVPMLFAGRVIQGVSGPVVPLCLIMLRVEVQEPKRYGTLLGVITAVNGGIAGVDSLAGGYLADRHGFGSVFWAMAAVAAVATVLVATLTPESKAPVAGRMDWPGVALLVLSVGSLLTALNEAGKLTAANWPLIAVLLVVAAAAFALFWRTENRSGHPLVATRHLKQRSTWATLLTTVLTMTGVFAVMNGLIPAFAQDAQAGLGMSAEQSAWWTLSPYALAGLAMGPLAGRLAATFGYGRVLRLGLAGSVATVVLMLLTMHSHSRLLLLVTSILVGVAYAGVANIVLNGLGIVLSPAENPGFLPGLNAGAFNLGAGLSFAVLYAVKTAATPTDPASSGGYTAGMIAGVVILAAAIATSFLIPKPVAAEAQS
;
A
#
# COMPACT_ATOMS: atom_id res chain seq x y z
N MET A 1 18.98 0.10 65.69
CA MET A 1 18.91 1.24 64.81
C MET A 1 18.54 0.72 63.42
N SER A 2 17.24 0.71 63.07
CA SER A 2 16.71 0.28 61.78
C SER A 2 16.46 1.52 60.93
N VAL A 3 17.21 1.67 59.84
CA VAL A 3 17.02 2.76 58.88
C VAL A 3 15.91 2.36 57.91
N SER A 4 14.74 2.95 58.09
CA SER A 4 13.60 2.85 57.20
C SER A 4 13.84 3.75 56.00
N THR A 5 14.16 3.17 54.83
CA THR A 5 14.17 3.89 53.54
C THR A 5 12.75 3.90 52.98
N SER A 6 12.03 4.98 53.22
CA SER A 6 10.76 5.27 52.54
C SER A 6 11.02 5.51 51.08
N ARG A 7 10.69 4.52 50.21
CA ARG A 7 10.53 4.75 48.78
C ARG A 7 9.31 5.65 48.54
N ARG A 8 9.55 6.91 48.19
CA ARG A 8 8.51 7.77 47.65
C ARG A 8 7.99 7.13 46.36
N PRO A 9 6.68 6.99 46.18
CA PRO A 9 6.14 6.59 44.88
C PRO A 9 6.49 7.70 43.90
N VAL A 10 7.16 7.33 42.79
CA VAL A 10 7.35 8.20 41.65
C VAL A 10 5.95 8.56 41.16
N GLY A 11 5.61 9.83 41.33
CA GLY A 11 4.30 10.37 40.98
C GLY A 11 3.98 10.06 39.53
N ALA A 12 2.90 9.35 39.31
CA ALA A 12 2.23 9.26 38.06
C ALA A 12 1.92 10.70 37.57
N ALA A 13 2.62 11.18 36.59
CA ALA A 13 2.24 12.37 35.87
C ALA A 13 0.91 12.04 35.12
N ALA A 14 -0.19 12.22 35.85
CA ALA A 14 -1.54 12.25 35.30
C ALA A 14 -1.71 13.55 34.52
N GLY A 15 -1.11 13.62 33.34
CA GLY A 15 -1.40 14.60 32.31
C GLY A 15 -2.31 13.98 31.29
N GLY A 16 -3.50 13.52 31.66
CA GLY A 16 -4.56 13.19 30.71
C GLY A 16 -5.00 14.50 30.08
N SER A 17 -4.46 14.85 28.89
CA SER A 17 -5.09 15.83 28.02
C SER A 17 -6.52 15.35 27.80
N GLY A 18 -7.53 16.19 28.14
CA GLY A 18 -8.96 15.87 28.03
C GLY A 18 -9.43 15.74 26.58
N VAL A 19 -8.62 15.13 25.73
CA VAL A 19 -8.95 14.84 24.33
C VAL A 19 -10.05 13.80 24.33
N ARG A 20 -11.19 14.19 23.81
CA ARG A 20 -12.28 13.23 23.59
C ARG A 20 -11.79 12.20 22.56
N ILE A 21 -11.59 10.94 22.98
CA ILE A 21 -11.05 9.86 22.12
C ILE A 21 -11.84 9.75 20.82
N GLY A 22 -13.15 9.98 20.85
CA GLY A 22 -13.99 10.00 19.63
C GLY A 22 -13.53 11.05 18.62
N VAL A 23 -13.17 12.26 19.06
CA VAL A 23 -12.69 13.34 18.19
C VAL A 23 -11.34 12.98 17.56
N LEU A 24 -10.42 12.43 18.35
CA LEU A 24 -9.15 11.91 17.84
C LEU A 24 -9.37 10.84 16.77
N VAL A 25 -10.20 9.84 17.07
CA VAL A 25 -10.48 8.73 16.15
C VAL A 25 -11.09 9.24 14.86
N THR A 26 -12.01 10.20 14.89
CA THR A 26 -12.60 10.82 13.70
C THR A 26 -11.53 11.48 12.83
N ALA A 27 -10.59 12.24 13.40
CA ALA A 27 -9.51 12.87 12.64
C ALA A 27 -8.55 11.83 12.02
N LEU A 28 -8.19 10.79 12.77
CA LEU A 28 -7.33 9.70 12.27
C LEU A 28 -8.03 8.87 11.19
N LEU A 29 -9.33 8.60 11.32
CA LEU A 29 -10.12 7.94 10.29
C LEU A 29 -10.19 8.78 9.01
N ALA A 30 -10.39 10.09 9.12
CA ALA A 30 -10.38 10.99 7.96
C ALA A 30 -9.02 10.97 7.23
N ALA A 31 -7.90 10.91 7.98
CA ALA A 31 -6.57 10.78 7.40
C ALA A 31 -6.38 9.43 6.67
N CYS A 32 -6.77 8.32 7.28
CA CYS A 32 -6.72 7.00 6.66
C CYS A 32 -7.62 6.92 5.43
N PHE A 33 -8.81 7.52 5.50
CA PHE A 33 -9.74 7.62 4.38
C PHE A 33 -9.13 8.38 3.19
N ALA A 34 -8.54 9.55 3.44
CA ALA A 34 -7.87 10.34 2.42
C ALA A 34 -6.74 9.55 1.73
N PHE A 35 -5.91 8.82 2.49
CA PHE A 35 -4.87 7.93 1.93
C PHE A 35 -5.48 6.82 1.08
N GLN A 36 -6.52 6.14 1.57
CA GLN A 36 -7.16 5.05 0.86
C GLN A 36 -7.75 5.49 -0.48
N LEU A 37 -8.42 6.64 -0.54
CA LEU A 37 -8.91 7.22 -1.80
C LEU A 37 -7.78 7.36 -2.83
N ASN A 38 -6.61 7.84 -2.42
CA ASN A 38 -5.45 7.99 -3.31
C ASN A 38 -4.89 6.65 -3.80
N ALA A 39 -5.10 5.56 -3.04
CA ALA A 39 -4.62 4.24 -3.39
C ALA A 39 -5.56 3.48 -4.34
N SER A 40 -6.87 3.65 -4.25
CA SER A 40 -7.86 2.81 -4.94
C SER A 40 -8.86 3.55 -5.84
N MET A 41 -9.28 4.76 -5.49
CA MET A 41 -10.32 5.50 -6.22
C MET A 41 -10.00 5.76 -7.70
N LEU A 42 -8.70 5.83 -8.04
CA LEU A 42 -8.25 6.09 -9.40
C LEU A 42 -8.31 4.86 -10.31
N SER A 43 -8.40 3.66 -9.75
CA SER A 43 -8.34 2.40 -10.51
C SER A 43 -9.30 2.32 -11.71
N PRO A 44 -10.59 2.66 -11.59
CA PRO A 44 -11.50 2.64 -12.73
C PRO A 44 -11.26 3.78 -13.72
N ALA A 45 -10.58 4.85 -13.32
CA ALA A 45 -10.30 6.01 -14.17
C ALA A 45 -9.02 5.86 -15.01
N LEU A 46 -8.20 4.80 -14.82
CA LEU A 46 -6.91 4.65 -15.49
C LEU A 46 -7.03 4.64 -17.02
N LYS A 47 -8.04 3.95 -17.56
CA LYS A 47 -8.30 3.91 -19.00
C LYS A 47 -8.73 5.29 -19.53
N ASN A 48 -9.55 6.00 -18.76
CA ASN A 48 -9.97 7.36 -19.09
C ASN A 48 -8.77 8.34 -19.14
N ILE A 49 -7.79 8.17 -18.25
CA ILE A 49 -6.54 8.95 -18.27
C ILE A 49 -5.70 8.59 -19.50
N GLU A 50 -5.56 7.30 -19.82
CA GLU A 50 -4.84 6.79 -20.98
C GLU A 50 -5.38 7.45 -22.25
N ASP A 51 -6.71 7.41 -22.45
CA ASP A 51 -7.37 7.98 -23.61
C ASP A 51 -7.30 9.52 -23.64
N SER A 52 -7.45 10.20 -22.49
CA SER A 52 -7.45 11.66 -22.41
C SER A 52 -6.08 12.28 -22.65
N LEU A 53 -4.99 11.61 -22.23
CA LEU A 53 -3.63 12.10 -22.38
C LEU A 53 -2.93 11.53 -23.64
N GLY A 54 -3.58 10.62 -24.38
CA GLY A 54 -2.97 9.92 -25.50
C GLY A 54 -1.75 9.08 -25.08
N ALA A 55 -1.78 8.55 -23.87
CA ALA A 55 -0.67 7.86 -23.25
C ALA A 55 -0.75 6.35 -23.49
N SER A 56 0.39 5.67 -23.47
CA SER A 56 0.42 4.20 -23.46
C SER A 56 0.01 3.64 -22.09
N SER A 57 -0.50 2.42 -22.09
CA SER A 57 -0.81 1.70 -20.84
C SER A 57 0.43 1.60 -19.91
N ALA A 58 1.64 1.43 -20.47
CA ALA A 58 2.88 1.39 -19.68
C ALA A 58 3.14 2.72 -18.97
N GLU A 59 2.97 3.86 -19.64
CA GLU A 59 3.14 5.18 -19.04
C GLU A 59 2.13 5.41 -17.92
N ILE A 60 0.88 5.00 -18.08
CA ILE A 60 -0.13 5.09 -17.02
C ILE A 60 0.22 4.17 -15.85
N GLY A 61 0.64 2.94 -16.11
CA GLY A 61 1.14 2.03 -15.08
C GLY A 61 2.28 2.64 -14.27
N LEU A 62 3.19 3.37 -14.92
CA LEU A 62 4.31 4.06 -14.26
C LEU A 62 3.87 5.21 -13.35
N THR A 63 2.76 5.89 -13.66
CA THR A 63 2.21 6.91 -12.74
C THR A 63 1.72 6.26 -11.42
N GLN A 64 1.14 5.07 -11.49
CA GLN A 64 0.76 4.30 -10.30
C GLN A 64 2.00 3.78 -9.56
N THR A 65 2.99 3.28 -10.30
CA THR A 65 4.30 2.90 -9.74
C THR A 65 4.92 4.06 -8.96
N ALA A 66 4.90 5.27 -9.51
CA ALA A 66 5.43 6.47 -8.88
C ALA A 66 4.77 6.75 -7.53
N PHE A 67 3.44 6.68 -7.44
CA PHE A 67 2.70 6.85 -6.19
C PHE A 67 3.10 5.81 -5.16
N PHE A 68 2.99 4.53 -5.49
CA PHE A 68 3.21 3.45 -4.53
C PHE A 68 4.68 3.32 -4.09
N THR A 69 5.64 3.54 -5.01
CA THR A 69 7.05 3.48 -4.63
C THR A 69 7.48 4.69 -3.82
N SER A 70 6.95 5.88 -4.12
CA SER A 70 7.10 7.04 -3.24
C SER A 70 6.47 6.77 -1.87
N ALA A 71 5.29 6.16 -1.82
CA ALA A 71 4.65 5.78 -0.56
C ALA A 71 5.49 4.80 0.25
N ALA A 72 6.10 3.80 -0.40
CA ALA A 72 7.02 2.88 0.24
C ALA A 72 8.25 3.61 0.79
N LEU A 73 8.87 4.47 0.00
CA LEU A 73 10.04 5.27 0.40
C LEU A 73 9.74 6.13 1.63
N PHE A 74 8.69 6.91 1.58
CA PHE A 74 8.32 7.81 2.67
C PHE A 74 7.90 7.04 3.94
N SER A 75 7.37 5.83 3.80
CA SER A 75 7.03 4.96 4.94
C SER A 75 8.24 4.52 5.76
N LEU A 76 9.44 4.57 5.20
CA LEU A 76 10.65 4.16 5.91
C LEU A 76 11.18 5.22 6.88
N PHE A 77 10.99 6.52 6.61
CA PHE A 77 11.60 7.57 7.42
C PHE A 77 10.63 8.61 8.01
N LEU A 78 9.48 8.87 7.40
CA LEU A 78 8.56 9.89 7.93
C LEU A 78 7.97 9.55 9.31
N PRO A 79 7.70 8.28 9.69
CA PRO A 79 7.33 7.96 11.06
C PRO A 79 8.40 8.38 12.07
N ARG A 80 9.68 8.18 11.73
CA ARG A 80 10.81 8.63 12.55
C ARG A 80 10.89 10.16 12.63
N LEU A 81 10.62 10.83 11.52
CA LEU A 81 10.53 12.30 11.51
C LEU A 81 9.41 12.79 12.42
N GLY A 82 8.28 12.07 12.47
CA GLY A 82 7.17 12.34 13.40
C GLY A 82 7.58 12.21 14.87
N ASP A 83 8.44 11.26 15.19
CA ASP A 83 8.96 11.10 16.54
C ASP A 83 9.84 12.29 16.97
N VAL A 84 10.56 12.92 16.03
CA VAL A 84 11.47 14.06 16.28
C VAL A 84 10.72 15.40 16.26
N LEU A 85 9.95 15.67 15.21
CA LEU A 85 9.30 16.99 14.99
C LEU A 85 7.92 17.09 15.64
N GLY A 86 7.28 15.96 15.89
CA GLY A 86 5.91 15.87 16.35
C GLY A 86 5.02 15.17 15.33
N ARG A 87 4.28 14.18 15.81
CA ARG A 87 3.50 13.28 14.94
C ARG A 87 2.33 14.01 14.25
N ARG A 88 1.62 14.89 14.98
CA ARG A 88 0.56 15.72 14.41
C ARG A 88 1.08 16.61 13.28
N ARG A 89 2.22 17.29 13.51
CA ARG A 89 2.80 18.20 12.51
C ARG A 89 3.20 17.45 11.25
N VAL A 90 3.83 16.30 11.39
CA VAL A 90 4.26 15.48 10.25
C VAL A 90 3.06 14.90 9.53
N LEU A 91 2.04 14.39 10.24
CA LEU A 91 0.82 13.86 9.63
C LEU A 91 0.05 14.94 8.86
N ALA A 92 -0.15 16.12 9.45
CA ALA A 92 -0.80 17.24 8.78
C ALA A 92 0.02 17.73 7.56
N GLY A 93 1.35 17.78 7.68
CA GLY A 93 2.24 18.14 6.57
C GLY A 93 2.17 17.15 5.40
N MET A 94 2.13 15.85 5.69
CA MET A 94 1.96 14.81 4.67
C MET A 94 0.61 14.94 3.94
N LEU A 95 -0.48 15.13 4.69
CA LEU A 95 -1.81 15.33 4.11
C LEU A 95 -1.87 16.63 3.27
N GLY A 96 -1.25 17.72 3.74
CA GLY A 96 -1.14 18.95 2.98
C GLY A 96 -0.36 18.82 1.68
N LEU A 97 0.78 18.09 1.69
CA LEU A 97 1.52 17.76 0.48
C LEU A 97 0.71 16.86 -0.46
N MET A 98 -0.06 15.93 0.09
CA MET A 98 -0.97 15.11 -0.70
C MET A 98 -2.03 15.96 -1.42
N VAL A 99 -2.59 17.01 -0.76
CA VAL A 99 -3.48 17.98 -1.42
C VAL A 99 -2.78 18.63 -2.61
N VAL A 100 -1.55 19.11 -2.43
CA VAL A 100 -0.76 19.72 -3.53
C VAL A 100 -0.57 18.72 -4.67
N GLY A 101 -0.20 17.48 -4.36
CA GLY A 101 -0.05 16.42 -5.37
C GLY A 101 -1.35 16.11 -6.11
N CYS A 102 -2.50 16.10 -5.40
CA CYS A 102 -3.81 15.93 -6.01
C CYS A 102 -4.16 17.09 -6.96
N VAL A 103 -3.89 18.34 -6.56
CA VAL A 103 -4.12 19.52 -7.41
C VAL A 103 -3.24 19.47 -8.66
N VAL A 104 -1.95 19.14 -8.53
CA VAL A 104 -1.05 18.97 -9.68
C VAL A 104 -1.56 17.88 -10.63
N ALA A 105 -2.01 16.75 -10.11
CA ALA A 105 -2.56 15.67 -10.90
C ALA A 105 -3.92 16.02 -11.54
N ALA A 106 -4.77 16.78 -10.85
CA ALA A 106 -6.07 17.25 -11.38
C ALA A 106 -5.91 18.19 -12.57
N LEU A 107 -4.85 19.00 -12.56
CA LEU A 107 -4.52 19.96 -13.63
C LEU A 107 -3.60 19.37 -14.70
N ALA A 108 -3.27 18.07 -14.62
CA ALA A 108 -2.31 17.46 -15.53
C ALA A 108 -2.82 17.42 -16.97
N SER A 109 -2.09 18.05 -17.87
CA SER A 109 -2.27 18.02 -19.32
C SER A 109 -1.24 17.12 -20.04
N SER A 110 -0.38 16.44 -19.28
CA SER A 110 0.65 15.55 -19.78
C SER A 110 1.02 14.48 -18.76
N VAL A 111 1.54 13.34 -19.25
CA VAL A 111 2.00 12.23 -18.40
C VAL A 111 3.09 12.67 -17.40
N PRO A 112 4.12 13.46 -17.78
CA PRO A 112 5.11 13.92 -16.81
C PRO A 112 4.53 14.76 -15.66
N MET A 113 3.54 15.60 -15.94
CA MET A 113 2.87 16.39 -14.89
C MET A 113 2.05 15.50 -13.96
N LEU A 114 1.31 14.53 -14.52
CA LEU A 114 0.59 13.53 -13.72
C LEU A 114 1.55 12.72 -12.86
N PHE A 115 2.67 12.26 -13.44
CA PHE A 115 3.71 11.52 -12.73
C PHE A 115 4.26 12.33 -11.53
N ALA A 116 4.59 13.60 -11.72
CA ALA A 116 5.03 14.48 -10.64
C ALA A 116 3.98 14.61 -9.52
N GLY A 117 2.71 14.80 -9.89
CA GLY A 117 1.60 14.81 -8.94
C GLY A 117 1.53 13.51 -8.13
N ARG A 118 1.66 12.35 -8.79
CA ARG A 118 1.65 11.03 -8.15
C ARG A 118 2.83 10.81 -7.20
N VAL A 119 4.05 11.27 -7.56
CA VAL A 119 5.21 11.24 -6.65
C VAL A 119 4.93 12.04 -5.38
N ILE A 120 4.39 13.25 -5.52
CA ILE A 120 4.06 14.12 -4.37
C ILE A 120 2.98 13.47 -3.49
N GLN A 121 1.93 12.89 -4.08
CA GLN A 121 0.88 12.18 -3.34
C GLN A 121 1.44 11.01 -2.53
N GLY A 122 2.48 10.34 -3.00
CA GLY A 122 3.14 9.22 -2.32
C GLY A 122 3.72 9.58 -0.95
N VAL A 123 3.94 10.87 -0.63
CA VAL A 123 4.33 11.33 0.72
C VAL A 123 3.34 10.83 1.78
N SER A 124 2.10 10.57 1.41
CA SER A 124 1.05 10.07 2.30
C SER A 124 1.19 8.58 2.69
N GLY A 125 2.17 7.84 2.15
CA GLY A 125 2.34 6.41 2.41
C GLY A 125 2.30 5.99 3.88
N PRO A 126 2.98 6.67 4.80
CA PRO A 126 2.98 6.31 6.23
C PRO A 126 1.80 6.86 7.03
N VAL A 127 0.75 7.39 6.39
CA VAL A 127 -0.43 7.95 7.10
C VAL A 127 -1.02 6.91 8.05
N VAL A 128 -1.32 5.70 7.57
CA VAL A 128 -1.94 4.66 8.39
C VAL A 128 -1.05 4.23 9.58
N PRO A 129 0.22 3.86 9.38
CA PRO A 129 1.12 3.54 10.50
C PRO A 129 1.22 4.68 11.53
N LEU A 130 1.33 5.91 11.08
CA LEU A 130 1.45 7.06 11.98
C LEU A 130 0.16 7.30 12.78
N CYS A 131 -1.00 7.15 12.17
CA CYS A 131 -2.29 7.18 12.85
C CYS A 131 -2.39 6.11 13.96
N LEU A 132 -1.92 4.89 13.67
CA LEU A 132 -1.93 3.80 14.65
C LEU A 132 -0.98 4.06 15.84
N ILE A 133 0.19 4.66 15.58
CA ILE A 133 1.12 5.06 16.64
C ILE A 133 0.48 6.16 17.51
N MET A 134 -0.14 7.20 16.90
CA MET A 134 -0.82 8.25 17.63
C MET A 134 -1.98 7.71 18.48
N LEU A 135 -2.77 6.80 17.92
CA LEU A 135 -3.85 6.14 18.67
C LEU A 135 -3.31 5.36 19.88
N ARG A 136 -2.18 4.64 19.70
CA ARG A 136 -1.56 3.85 20.77
C ARG A 136 -1.08 4.69 21.96
N VAL A 137 -0.61 5.91 21.69
CA VAL A 137 -0.16 6.84 22.74
C VAL A 137 -1.33 7.31 23.61
N GLU A 138 -2.48 7.58 23.00
CA GLU A 138 -3.66 8.11 23.69
C GLU A 138 -4.54 7.02 24.31
N VAL A 139 -4.51 5.80 23.77
CA VAL A 139 -5.33 4.66 24.22
C VAL A 139 -4.42 3.57 24.77
N GLN A 140 -4.17 3.61 26.06
CA GLN A 140 -3.27 2.67 26.74
C GLN A 140 -3.93 1.32 27.06
N GLU A 141 -5.26 1.28 27.19
CA GLU A 141 -6.02 0.05 27.45
C GLU A 141 -5.95 -0.89 26.23
N PRO A 142 -5.37 -2.11 26.37
CA PRO A 142 -5.14 -3.00 25.23
C PRO A 142 -6.42 -3.40 24.49
N LYS A 143 -7.50 -3.68 25.23
CA LYS A 143 -8.79 -4.10 24.64
C LYS A 143 -9.44 -2.98 23.81
N ARG A 144 -9.43 -1.77 24.35
CA ARG A 144 -9.97 -0.58 23.67
C ARG A 144 -9.14 -0.20 22.45
N TYR A 145 -7.80 -0.23 22.58
CA TYR A 145 -6.89 -0.04 21.45
C TYR A 145 -7.13 -1.05 20.34
N GLY A 146 -7.24 -2.34 20.68
CA GLY A 146 -7.52 -3.40 19.70
C GLY A 146 -8.83 -3.20 18.96
N THR A 147 -9.90 -2.75 19.66
CA THR A 147 -11.18 -2.43 19.01
C THR A 147 -11.05 -1.28 18.02
N LEU A 148 -10.41 -0.18 18.42
CA LEU A 148 -10.22 1.00 17.56
C LEU A 148 -9.28 0.73 16.39
N LEU A 149 -8.22 -0.06 16.60
CA LEU A 149 -7.36 -0.58 15.55
C LEU A 149 -8.17 -1.36 14.51
N GLY A 150 -9.07 -2.25 14.98
CA GLY A 150 -9.97 -3.00 14.11
C GLY A 150 -10.89 -2.09 13.29
N VAL A 151 -11.45 -1.03 13.90
CA VAL A 151 -12.28 -0.03 13.19
C VAL A 151 -11.48 0.69 12.11
N ILE A 152 -10.28 1.20 12.41
CA ILE A 152 -9.43 1.89 11.43
C ILE A 152 -9.08 0.96 10.27
N THR A 153 -8.71 -0.29 10.56
CA THR A 153 -8.34 -1.27 9.53
C THR A 153 -9.55 -1.67 8.68
N ALA A 154 -10.71 -1.87 9.29
CA ALA A 154 -11.94 -2.22 8.57
C ALA A 154 -12.41 -1.07 7.66
N VAL A 155 -12.34 0.18 8.14
CA VAL A 155 -12.67 1.36 7.34
C VAL A 155 -11.69 1.47 6.17
N ASN A 156 -10.39 1.34 6.41
CA ASN A 156 -9.36 1.41 5.36
C ASN A 156 -9.57 0.34 4.26
N GLY A 157 -9.90 -0.91 4.64
CA GLY A 157 -10.16 -1.98 3.68
C GLY A 157 -11.53 -1.92 3.00
N GLY A 158 -12.57 -1.50 3.75
CA GLY A 158 -13.95 -1.48 3.25
C GLY A 158 -14.26 -0.33 2.28
N ILE A 159 -13.51 0.76 2.38
CA ILE A 159 -13.68 1.94 1.52
C ILE A 159 -13.29 1.64 0.07
N ALA A 160 -12.31 0.78 -0.17
CA ALA A 160 -11.78 0.48 -1.52
C ALA A 160 -12.85 0.01 -2.53
N GLY A 161 -14.01 -0.49 -2.08
CA GLY A 161 -15.12 -0.86 -2.94
C GLY A 161 -16.05 0.30 -3.30
N VAL A 162 -16.27 1.21 -2.34
CA VAL A 162 -17.18 2.35 -2.51
C VAL A 162 -16.51 3.51 -3.23
N ASP A 163 -15.24 3.77 -2.91
CA ASP A 163 -14.47 4.85 -3.54
C ASP A 163 -14.23 4.61 -5.03
N SER A 164 -14.05 3.35 -5.44
CA SER A 164 -13.93 2.99 -6.84
C SER A 164 -15.19 3.32 -7.65
N LEU A 165 -16.40 3.17 -7.05
CA LEU A 165 -17.65 3.59 -7.70
C LEU A 165 -17.68 5.11 -7.87
N ALA A 166 -17.33 5.86 -6.82
CA ALA A 166 -17.26 7.31 -6.91
C ALA A 166 -16.21 7.77 -7.95
N GLY A 167 -15.05 7.09 -7.99
CA GLY A 167 -13.99 7.35 -8.97
C GLY A 167 -14.44 7.10 -10.40
N GLY A 168 -15.12 5.98 -10.67
CA GLY A 168 -15.68 5.66 -11.97
C GLY A 168 -16.75 6.65 -12.42
N TYR A 169 -17.70 6.96 -11.52
CA TYR A 169 -18.76 7.94 -11.79
C TYR A 169 -18.20 9.34 -12.14
N LEU A 170 -17.22 9.81 -11.35
CA LEU A 170 -16.60 11.11 -11.59
C LEU A 170 -15.82 11.13 -12.90
N ALA A 171 -15.05 10.06 -13.19
CA ALA A 171 -14.27 9.95 -14.42
C ALA A 171 -15.16 9.95 -15.67
N ASP A 172 -16.27 9.20 -15.65
CA ASP A 172 -17.20 9.12 -16.78
C ASP A 172 -17.92 10.44 -17.06
N ARG A 173 -18.30 11.18 -15.99
CA ARG A 173 -19.13 12.37 -16.17
C ARG A 173 -18.35 13.68 -16.25
N HIS A 174 -17.22 13.78 -15.59
CA HIS A 174 -16.47 15.03 -15.42
C HIS A 174 -14.98 14.89 -15.80
N GLY A 175 -14.58 13.72 -16.32
CA GLY A 175 -13.20 13.42 -16.66
C GLY A 175 -12.33 13.10 -15.44
N PHE A 176 -11.13 12.57 -15.68
CA PHE A 176 -10.23 12.07 -14.64
C PHE A 176 -9.78 13.16 -13.63
N GLY A 177 -9.68 14.41 -14.07
CA GLY A 177 -9.31 15.54 -13.20
C GLY A 177 -10.26 15.69 -12.01
N SER A 178 -11.56 15.40 -12.18
CA SER A 178 -12.57 15.47 -11.12
C SER A 178 -12.31 14.46 -9.98
N VAL A 179 -11.76 13.30 -10.31
CA VAL A 179 -11.35 12.28 -9.32
C VAL A 179 -10.27 12.84 -8.40
N PHE A 180 -9.26 13.50 -8.97
CA PHE A 180 -8.19 14.13 -8.19
C PHE A 180 -8.68 15.33 -7.39
N TRP A 181 -9.63 16.12 -7.90
CA TRP A 181 -10.26 17.20 -7.14
C TRP A 181 -11.05 16.67 -5.93
N ALA A 182 -11.77 15.57 -6.07
CA ALA A 182 -12.45 14.92 -4.96
C ALA A 182 -11.46 14.42 -3.90
N MET A 183 -10.37 13.77 -4.33
CA MET A 183 -9.27 13.36 -3.44
C MET A 183 -8.64 14.57 -2.71
N ALA A 184 -8.40 15.69 -3.43
CA ALA A 184 -7.86 16.91 -2.85
C ALA A 184 -8.78 17.49 -1.78
N ALA A 185 -10.09 17.53 -2.03
CA ALA A 185 -11.08 18.04 -1.08
C ALA A 185 -11.10 17.21 0.21
N VAL A 186 -11.14 15.88 0.10
CA VAL A 186 -11.11 14.98 1.26
C VAL A 186 -9.78 15.11 2.02
N ALA A 187 -8.65 15.18 1.32
CA ALA A 187 -7.34 15.36 1.93
C ALA A 187 -7.22 16.71 2.65
N ALA A 188 -7.78 17.78 2.09
CA ALA A 188 -7.81 19.10 2.74
C ALA A 188 -8.64 19.07 4.03
N VAL A 189 -9.82 18.45 4.00
CA VAL A 189 -10.65 18.26 5.21
C VAL A 189 -9.88 17.44 6.26
N ALA A 190 -9.26 16.33 5.86
CA ALA A 190 -8.46 15.51 6.76
C ALA A 190 -7.28 16.30 7.35
N THR A 191 -6.61 17.14 6.55
CA THR A 191 -5.52 18.01 7.01
C THR A 191 -5.99 18.94 8.12
N VAL A 192 -7.13 19.61 7.92
CA VAL A 192 -7.72 20.52 8.93
C VAL A 192 -8.11 19.76 10.19
N LEU A 193 -8.80 18.62 10.06
CA LEU A 193 -9.21 17.80 11.21
C LEU A 193 -7.99 17.32 12.02
N VAL A 194 -6.95 16.83 11.35
CA VAL A 194 -5.71 16.41 12.02
C VAL A 194 -5.03 17.60 12.71
N ALA A 195 -4.86 18.72 12.02
CA ALA A 195 -4.17 19.88 12.57
C ALA A 195 -4.87 20.49 13.80
N THR A 196 -6.20 20.42 13.84
CA THR A 196 -7.02 21.07 14.89
C THR A 196 -7.46 20.13 16.00
N LEU A 197 -7.76 18.87 15.68
CA LEU A 197 -8.43 17.94 16.60
C LEU A 197 -7.51 16.87 17.20
N THR A 198 -6.27 16.72 16.71
CA THR A 198 -5.35 15.74 17.29
C THR A 198 -4.35 16.39 18.25
N PRO A 199 -4.01 15.75 19.37
CA PRO A 199 -2.96 16.23 20.25
C PRO A 199 -1.58 16.09 19.58
N GLU A 200 -0.66 16.99 19.94
CA GLU A 200 0.73 16.83 19.55
C GLU A 200 1.39 15.76 20.42
N SER A 201 2.09 14.85 19.81
CA SER A 201 2.85 13.81 20.50
C SER A 201 4.23 13.64 19.90
N LYS A 202 5.21 13.39 20.74
CA LYS A 202 6.61 13.10 20.36
C LYS A 202 7.06 11.85 21.10
N ALA A 203 8.08 11.19 20.55
CA ALA A 203 8.71 10.11 21.31
C ALA A 203 9.39 10.66 22.56
N PRO A 204 9.34 9.95 23.71
CA PRO A 204 9.95 10.40 24.96
C PRO A 204 11.46 10.63 24.83
N VAL A 205 12.14 9.86 23.99
CA VAL A 205 13.56 9.99 23.64
C VAL A 205 13.65 10.09 22.12
N ALA A 206 13.53 11.31 21.61
CA ALA A 206 13.72 11.59 20.18
C ALA A 206 15.23 11.59 19.88
N GLY A 207 15.71 10.54 19.21
CA GLY A 207 17.06 10.53 18.64
C GLY A 207 17.18 11.55 17.49
N ARG A 208 18.41 11.80 17.04
CA ARG A 208 18.64 12.61 15.83
C ARG A 208 18.18 11.85 14.57
N MET A 209 17.74 12.60 13.57
CA MET A 209 17.42 12.05 12.26
C MET A 209 18.70 11.69 11.50
N ASP A 210 18.76 10.50 10.92
CA ASP A 210 19.85 10.08 10.03
C ASP A 210 19.63 10.63 8.61
N TRP A 211 19.94 11.90 8.41
CA TRP A 211 19.80 12.55 7.10
C TRP A 211 20.68 11.93 5.99
N PRO A 212 21.94 11.51 6.27
CA PRO A 212 22.71 10.76 5.27
C PRO A 212 22.05 9.45 4.85
N GLY A 213 21.49 8.68 5.81
CA GLY A 213 20.72 7.48 5.50
C GLY A 213 19.48 7.77 4.66
N VAL A 214 18.73 8.83 4.99
CA VAL A 214 17.58 9.27 4.17
C VAL A 214 18.02 9.62 2.75
N ALA A 215 19.07 10.42 2.58
CA ALA A 215 19.54 10.84 1.26
C ALA A 215 19.97 9.63 0.39
N LEU A 216 20.70 8.67 0.96
CA LEU A 216 21.10 7.45 0.27
C LEU A 216 19.91 6.58 -0.11
N LEU A 217 18.91 6.47 0.76
CA LEU A 217 17.69 5.72 0.49
C LEU A 217 16.87 6.38 -0.63
N VAL A 218 16.71 7.71 -0.58
CA VAL A 218 16.02 8.50 -1.63
C VAL A 218 16.75 8.35 -2.97
N LEU A 219 18.08 8.43 -2.97
CA LEU A 219 18.90 8.24 -4.18
C LEU A 219 18.72 6.82 -4.74
N SER A 220 18.78 5.80 -3.88
CA SER A 220 18.62 4.41 -4.30
C SER A 220 17.25 4.16 -4.94
N VAL A 221 16.18 4.51 -4.23
CA VAL A 221 14.80 4.28 -4.69
C VAL A 221 14.46 5.19 -5.88
N GLY A 222 14.90 6.46 -5.87
CA GLY A 222 14.70 7.37 -6.97
C GLY A 222 15.40 6.91 -8.27
N SER A 223 16.64 6.42 -8.17
CA SER A 223 17.35 5.82 -9.31
C SER A 223 16.66 4.56 -9.82
N LEU A 224 16.17 3.69 -8.92
CA LEU A 224 15.41 2.50 -9.30
C LEU A 224 14.11 2.86 -10.03
N LEU A 225 13.35 3.83 -9.51
CA LEU A 225 12.14 4.33 -10.16
C LEU A 225 12.40 4.88 -11.55
N THR A 226 13.46 5.69 -11.67
CA THR A 226 13.85 6.27 -12.97
C THR A 226 14.28 5.19 -13.95
N ALA A 227 15.00 4.16 -13.48
CA ALA A 227 15.37 3.00 -14.29
C ALA A 227 14.15 2.23 -14.78
N LEU A 228 13.16 1.97 -13.89
CA LEU A 228 11.91 1.31 -14.24
C LEU A 228 11.08 2.14 -15.23
N ASN A 229 11.04 3.48 -15.03
CA ASN A 229 10.36 4.38 -15.95
C ASN A 229 11.02 4.35 -17.35
N GLU A 230 12.34 4.37 -17.43
CA GLU A 230 13.06 4.28 -18.70
C GLU A 230 12.86 2.91 -19.36
N ALA A 231 12.90 1.81 -18.57
CA ALA A 231 12.65 0.46 -19.07
C ALA A 231 11.23 0.30 -19.63
N GLY A 232 10.24 1.00 -19.06
CA GLY A 232 8.86 1.01 -19.54
C GLY A 232 8.67 1.55 -20.96
N LYS A 233 9.65 2.29 -21.51
CA LYS A 233 9.66 2.74 -22.91
C LYS A 233 9.96 1.61 -23.91
N LEU A 234 10.27 0.41 -23.43
CA LEU A 234 10.49 -0.84 -24.18
C LEU A 234 11.54 -0.66 -25.30
N THR A 235 11.09 -0.68 -26.57
CA THR A 235 11.98 -0.55 -27.74
C THR A 235 12.67 0.80 -27.83
N ALA A 236 12.11 1.87 -27.26
CA ALA A 236 12.70 3.21 -27.19
C ALA A 236 13.52 3.44 -25.91
N ALA A 237 13.70 2.40 -25.07
CA ALA A 237 14.42 2.50 -23.80
C ALA A 237 15.93 2.73 -24.00
N ASN A 238 16.48 3.62 -23.20
CA ASN A 238 17.94 3.84 -23.15
C ASN A 238 18.59 2.82 -22.20
N TRP A 239 18.92 1.64 -22.69
CA TRP A 239 19.49 0.54 -21.90
C TRP A 239 20.78 0.91 -21.16
N PRO A 240 21.74 1.66 -21.76
CA PRO A 240 22.89 2.18 -21.02
C PRO A 240 22.49 3.04 -19.81
N LEU A 241 21.52 3.93 -19.94
CA LEU A 241 21.02 4.76 -18.83
C LEU A 241 20.41 3.88 -17.73
N ILE A 242 19.60 2.88 -18.10
CA ILE A 242 19.03 1.91 -17.16
C ILE A 242 20.14 1.21 -16.37
N ALA A 243 21.17 0.72 -17.04
CA ALA A 243 22.29 0.05 -16.38
C ALA A 243 22.99 0.98 -15.38
N VAL A 244 23.27 2.23 -15.75
CA VAL A 244 23.86 3.23 -14.85
C VAL A 244 22.95 3.49 -13.64
N LEU A 245 21.66 3.70 -13.86
CA LEU A 245 20.71 3.95 -12.78
C LEU A 245 20.59 2.76 -11.82
N LEU A 246 20.62 1.52 -12.33
CA LEU A 246 20.61 0.31 -11.49
C LEU A 246 21.90 0.20 -10.68
N VAL A 247 23.07 0.53 -11.26
CA VAL A 247 24.35 0.57 -10.53
C VAL A 247 24.30 1.63 -9.44
N VAL A 248 23.80 2.84 -9.74
CA VAL A 248 23.64 3.92 -8.75
C VAL A 248 22.68 3.49 -7.64
N ALA A 249 21.55 2.86 -7.98
CA ALA A 249 20.60 2.36 -7.01
C ALA A 249 21.23 1.32 -6.07
N ALA A 250 21.97 0.36 -6.63
CA ALA A 250 22.65 -0.69 -5.87
C ALA A 250 23.77 -0.12 -4.99
N ALA A 251 24.59 0.79 -5.51
CA ALA A 251 25.66 1.45 -4.76
C ALA A 251 25.10 2.32 -3.62
N ALA A 252 24.08 3.12 -3.88
CA ALA A 252 23.41 3.93 -2.88
C ALA A 252 22.78 3.06 -1.78
N PHE A 253 22.15 1.93 -2.14
CA PHE A 253 21.62 0.98 -1.18
C PHE A 253 22.70 0.31 -0.33
N ALA A 254 23.80 -0.09 -0.95
CA ALA A 254 24.95 -0.66 -0.21
C ALA A 254 25.58 0.35 0.77
N LEU A 255 25.70 1.60 0.36
CA LEU A 255 26.16 2.69 1.24
C LEU A 255 25.15 2.98 2.36
N PHE A 256 23.84 3.03 2.05
CA PHE A 256 22.77 3.12 3.04
C PHE A 256 22.89 2.01 4.07
N TRP A 257 22.99 0.76 3.63
CA TRP A 257 23.12 -0.40 4.51
C TRP A 257 24.36 -0.31 5.43
N ARG A 258 25.48 0.19 4.87
CA ARG A 258 26.72 0.40 5.64
C ARG A 258 26.56 1.52 6.67
N THR A 259 25.90 2.61 6.30
CA THR A 259 25.61 3.76 7.19
C THR A 259 24.68 3.34 8.31
N GLU A 260 23.58 2.65 8.02
CA GLU A 260 22.62 2.13 9.01
C GLU A 260 23.27 1.18 10.02
N ASN A 261 24.17 0.30 9.56
CA ASN A 261 24.91 -0.60 10.49
C ASN A 261 25.86 0.13 11.43
N ARG A 262 26.27 1.37 11.12
CA ARG A 262 27.20 2.18 11.91
C ARG A 262 26.52 3.31 12.68
N SER A 263 25.29 3.63 12.32
CA SER A 263 24.52 4.72 12.93
C SER A 263 24.12 4.35 14.36
N GLY A 264 24.30 5.27 15.29
CA GLY A 264 23.75 5.16 16.65
C GLY A 264 22.23 5.33 16.71
N HIS A 265 21.63 5.89 15.64
CA HIS A 265 20.20 6.15 15.53
C HIS A 265 19.67 5.72 14.14
N PRO A 266 19.73 4.43 13.81
CA PRO A 266 19.36 3.95 12.48
C PRO A 266 17.88 4.22 12.17
N LEU A 267 17.58 4.49 10.89
CA LEU A 267 16.21 4.61 10.38
C LEU A 267 15.49 3.27 10.48
N VAL A 268 16.22 2.21 10.15
CA VAL A 268 15.73 0.83 10.19
C VAL A 268 16.70 -0.02 10.98
N ALA A 269 16.22 -0.68 12.03
CA ALA A 269 17.05 -1.58 12.83
C ALA A 269 17.50 -2.80 12.01
N THR A 270 18.66 -2.71 11.37
CA THR A 270 19.23 -3.74 10.47
C THR A 270 19.37 -5.09 11.15
N ARG A 271 19.55 -5.12 12.48
CA ARG A 271 19.55 -6.34 13.30
C ARG A 271 18.26 -7.15 13.10
N HIS A 272 17.10 -6.48 13.08
CA HIS A 272 15.81 -7.14 12.90
C HIS A 272 15.53 -7.50 11.43
N LEU A 273 16.07 -6.73 10.48
CA LEU A 273 15.94 -7.06 9.04
C LEU A 273 16.64 -8.38 8.67
N LYS A 274 17.73 -8.74 9.36
CA LYS A 274 18.43 -10.01 9.14
C LYS A 274 17.66 -11.23 9.66
N GLN A 275 16.65 -11.03 10.50
CA GLN A 275 15.85 -12.13 11.03
C GLN A 275 15.00 -12.75 9.92
N ARG A 276 14.97 -14.09 9.87
CA ARG A 276 14.20 -14.82 8.86
C ARG A 276 12.71 -14.49 8.89
N SER A 277 12.16 -14.26 10.09
CA SER A 277 10.77 -13.81 10.28
C SER A 277 10.47 -12.50 9.55
N THR A 278 11.41 -11.55 9.55
CA THR A 278 11.25 -10.25 8.94
C THR A 278 11.38 -10.34 7.42
N TRP A 279 12.56 -10.72 6.90
CA TRP A 279 12.80 -10.67 5.45
C TRP A 279 11.90 -11.63 4.66
N ALA A 280 11.59 -12.82 5.20
CA ALA A 280 10.73 -13.77 4.51
C ALA A 280 9.28 -13.26 4.44
N THR A 281 8.77 -12.63 5.50
CA THR A 281 7.44 -12.01 5.48
C THR A 281 7.39 -10.84 4.50
N LEU A 282 8.38 -9.94 4.55
CA LEU A 282 8.43 -8.79 3.64
C LEU A 282 8.56 -9.21 2.17
N LEU A 283 9.42 -10.19 1.87
CA LEU A 283 9.57 -10.73 0.51
C LEU A 283 8.27 -11.36 0.01
N THR A 284 7.60 -12.17 0.85
CA THR A 284 6.30 -12.77 0.49
C THR A 284 5.25 -11.70 0.26
N THR A 285 5.21 -10.63 1.07
CA THR A 285 4.30 -9.50 0.87
C THR A 285 4.58 -8.80 -0.46
N VAL A 286 5.84 -8.44 -0.75
CA VAL A 286 6.22 -7.79 -2.02
C VAL A 286 5.79 -8.65 -3.21
N LEU A 287 6.13 -9.94 -3.22
CA LEU A 287 5.79 -10.84 -4.34
C LEU A 287 4.27 -11.01 -4.47
N THR A 288 3.54 -11.17 -3.37
CA THR A 288 2.07 -11.28 -3.40
C THR A 288 1.46 -10.04 -4.03
N MET A 289 1.88 -8.86 -3.56
CA MET A 289 1.37 -7.59 -4.08
C MET A 289 1.75 -7.39 -5.54
N THR A 290 3.00 -7.70 -5.91
CA THR A 290 3.47 -7.59 -7.30
C THR A 290 2.66 -8.48 -8.24
N GLY A 291 2.27 -9.68 -7.79
CA GLY A 291 1.54 -10.62 -8.64
C GLY A 291 0.06 -10.33 -8.82
N VAL A 292 -0.60 -9.63 -7.87
CA VAL A 292 -2.06 -9.52 -7.90
C VAL A 292 -2.59 -8.09 -7.93
N PHE A 293 -1.85 -7.11 -7.40
CA PHE A 293 -2.43 -5.78 -7.15
C PHE A 293 -2.84 -5.07 -8.44
N ALA A 294 -1.97 -4.98 -9.44
CA ALA A 294 -2.30 -4.37 -10.73
C ALA A 294 -3.24 -5.25 -11.58
N VAL A 295 -3.34 -6.56 -11.32
CA VAL A 295 -4.36 -7.40 -11.96
C VAL A 295 -5.74 -6.83 -11.62
N MET A 296 -6.04 -6.67 -10.33
CA MET A 296 -7.37 -6.22 -9.88
C MET A 296 -7.56 -4.71 -9.95
N ASN A 297 -6.53 -3.90 -9.68
CA ASN A 297 -6.64 -2.44 -9.64
C ASN A 297 -6.23 -1.75 -10.96
N GLY A 298 -5.92 -2.52 -12.00
CA GLY A 298 -5.46 -1.98 -13.27
C GLY A 298 -5.92 -2.79 -14.47
N LEU A 299 -5.38 -4.01 -14.68
CA LEU A 299 -5.61 -4.78 -15.90
C LEU A 299 -7.08 -5.17 -16.10
N ILE A 300 -7.75 -5.66 -15.08
CA ILE A 300 -9.15 -6.09 -15.14
C ILE A 300 -10.12 -4.91 -15.35
N PRO A 301 -10.02 -3.80 -14.60
CA PRO A 301 -10.82 -2.61 -14.91
C PRO A 301 -10.56 -2.06 -16.31
N ALA A 302 -9.31 -2.05 -16.77
CA ALA A 302 -8.97 -1.61 -18.12
C ALA A 302 -9.53 -2.54 -19.20
N PHE A 303 -9.43 -3.88 -19.03
CA PHE A 303 -10.05 -4.86 -19.90
C PHE A 303 -11.59 -4.69 -19.96
N ALA A 304 -12.23 -4.49 -18.80
CA ALA A 304 -13.68 -4.29 -18.75
C ALA A 304 -14.13 -3.05 -19.55
N GLN A 305 -13.29 -2.02 -19.62
CA GLN A 305 -13.57 -0.77 -20.34
C GLN A 305 -13.13 -0.79 -21.80
N ASP A 306 -12.21 -1.67 -22.18
CA ASP A 306 -11.73 -1.77 -23.56
C ASP A 306 -12.88 -2.18 -24.51
N ALA A 307 -13.17 -1.31 -25.48
CA ALA A 307 -14.30 -1.52 -26.39
C ALA A 307 -14.01 -2.57 -27.48
N GLN A 308 -12.73 -2.86 -27.77
CA GLN A 308 -12.31 -3.76 -28.83
C GLN A 308 -11.89 -5.13 -28.29
N ALA A 309 -10.97 -5.13 -27.32
CA ALA A 309 -10.46 -6.36 -26.73
C ALA A 309 -11.27 -6.85 -25.51
N GLY A 310 -12.13 -6.02 -24.94
CA GLY A 310 -12.84 -6.28 -23.70
C GLY A 310 -14.37 -6.20 -23.80
N LEU A 311 -14.98 -5.56 -22.81
CA LEU A 311 -16.44 -5.54 -22.61
C LEU A 311 -17.09 -4.18 -22.94
N GLY A 312 -16.31 -3.15 -23.27
CA GLY A 312 -16.79 -1.81 -23.59
C GLY A 312 -17.61 -1.14 -22.48
N MET A 313 -17.30 -1.44 -21.24
CA MET A 313 -17.99 -0.85 -20.08
C MET A 313 -17.52 0.58 -19.84
N SER A 314 -18.36 1.42 -19.23
CA SER A 314 -17.92 2.69 -18.66
C SER A 314 -17.05 2.44 -17.42
N ALA A 315 -16.32 3.47 -16.93
CA ALA A 315 -15.50 3.37 -15.73
C ALA A 315 -16.36 3.05 -14.50
N GLU A 316 -17.55 3.64 -14.39
CA GLU A 316 -18.52 3.34 -13.33
C GLU A 316 -19.00 1.88 -13.40
N GLN A 317 -19.37 1.40 -14.59
CA GLN A 317 -19.78 0.00 -14.78
C GLN A 317 -18.64 -0.96 -14.46
N SER A 318 -17.41 -0.66 -14.90
CA SER A 318 -16.24 -1.46 -14.57
C SER A 318 -16.05 -1.59 -13.06
N ALA A 319 -16.19 -0.49 -12.30
CA ALA A 319 -16.10 -0.53 -10.83
C ALA A 319 -17.20 -1.41 -10.21
N TRP A 320 -18.46 -1.33 -10.70
CA TRP A 320 -19.58 -2.15 -10.23
C TRP A 320 -19.38 -3.65 -10.46
N TRP A 321 -18.79 -4.04 -11.58
CA TRP A 321 -18.66 -5.45 -11.96
C TRP A 321 -17.32 -6.08 -11.52
N THR A 322 -16.35 -5.28 -11.11
CA THR A 322 -15.01 -5.77 -10.74
C THR A 322 -14.56 -5.35 -9.35
N LEU A 323 -14.25 -4.08 -9.15
CA LEU A 323 -13.57 -3.56 -7.94
C LEU A 323 -14.44 -3.60 -6.69
N SER A 324 -15.70 -3.18 -6.80
CA SER A 324 -16.60 -3.13 -5.64
C SER A 324 -16.93 -4.52 -5.10
N PRO A 325 -17.34 -5.51 -5.92
CA PRO A 325 -17.57 -6.87 -5.43
C PRO A 325 -16.30 -7.54 -4.91
N TYR A 326 -15.14 -7.30 -5.54
CA TYR A 326 -13.84 -7.74 -5.05
C TYR A 326 -13.54 -7.21 -3.63
N ALA A 327 -13.66 -5.90 -3.42
CA ALA A 327 -13.36 -5.28 -2.13
C ALA A 327 -14.36 -5.69 -1.04
N LEU A 328 -15.66 -5.73 -1.35
CA LEU A 328 -16.69 -6.16 -0.41
C LEU A 328 -16.55 -7.64 -0.01
N ALA A 329 -16.21 -8.52 -0.96
CA ALA A 329 -15.93 -9.92 -0.67
C ALA A 329 -14.70 -10.08 0.25
N GLY A 330 -13.65 -9.30 -0.01
CA GLY A 330 -12.46 -9.24 0.85
C GLY A 330 -12.78 -8.78 2.27
N LEU A 331 -13.56 -7.71 2.40
CA LEU A 331 -13.99 -7.17 3.68
C LEU A 331 -14.83 -8.20 4.47
N ALA A 332 -15.80 -8.83 3.83
CA ALA A 332 -16.65 -9.83 4.47
C ALA A 332 -15.87 -11.07 4.94
N MET A 333 -14.85 -11.47 4.16
CA MET A 333 -14.02 -12.64 4.48
C MET A 333 -12.97 -12.38 5.56
N GLY A 334 -12.56 -11.11 5.76
CA GLY A 334 -11.48 -10.73 6.68
C GLY A 334 -11.60 -11.28 8.10
N PRO A 335 -12.73 -11.08 8.82
CA PRO A 335 -12.92 -11.62 10.17
C PRO A 335 -12.81 -13.15 10.24
N LEU A 336 -13.32 -13.86 9.22
CA LEU A 336 -13.23 -15.30 9.11
C LEU A 336 -11.78 -15.76 8.90
N ALA A 337 -11.04 -15.08 8.00
CA ALA A 337 -9.63 -15.36 7.75
C ALA A 337 -8.76 -15.19 9.00
N GLY A 338 -9.02 -14.15 9.80
CA GLY A 338 -8.34 -13.95 11.08
C GLY A 338 -8.59 -15.11 12.08
N ARG A 339 -9.83 -15.58 12.19
CA ARG A 339 -10.19 -16.75 13.02
C ARG A 339 -9.54 -18.03 12.51
N LEU A 340 -9.58 -18.27 11.19
CA LEU A 340 -8.96 -19.44 10.58
C LEU A 340 -7.43 -19.43 10.80
N ALA A 341 -6.78 -18.27 10.68
CA ALA A 341 -5.35 -18.14 10.94
C ALA A 341 -4.98 -18.43 12.39
N ALA A 342 -5.79 -18.00 13.35
CA ALA A 342 -5.59 -18.30 14.75
C ALA A 342 -5.79 -19.79 15.08
N THR A 343 -6.76 -20.46 14.42
CA THR A 343 -7.13 -21.86 14.68
C THR A 343 -6.19 -22.84 13.95
N PHE A 344 -5.98 -22.63 12.64
CA PHE A 344 -5.23 -23.58 11.79
C PHE A 344 -3.77 -23.17 11.57
N GLY A 345 -3.38 -22.00 12.07
CA GLY A 345 -2.05 -21.43 11.95
C GLY A 345 -1.86 -20.54 10.72
N TYR A 346 -1.23 -19.38 10.93
CA TYR A 346 -1.03 -18.33 9.93
C TYR A 346 -0.40 -18.84 8.63
N GLY A 347 0.65 -19.67 8.70
CA GLY A 347 1.36 -20.15 7.52
C GLY A 347 0.52 -21.08 6.62
N ARG A 348 -0.39 -21.90 7.19
CA ARG A 348 -1.27 -22.76 6.39
C ARG A 348 -2.35 -21.92 5.69
N VAL A 349 -2.99 -21.03 6.44
CA VAL A 349 -4.07 -20.17 5.91
C VAL A 349 -3.52 -19.21 4.85
N LEU A 350 -2.31 -18.66 5.05
CA LEU A 350 -1.64 -17.84 4.03
C LEU A 350 -1.46 -18.62 2.72
N ARG A 351 -0.92 -19.84 2.79
CA ARG A 351 -0.68 -20.66 1.59
C ARG A 351 -1.99 -21.04 0.88
N LEU A 352 -3.05 -21.32 1.62
CA LEU A 352 -4.38 -21.54 1.03
C LEU A 352 -4.91 -20.27 0.36
N GLY A 353 -4.74 -19.11 0.97
CA GLY A 353 -5.12 -17.83 0.37
C GLY A 353 -4.32 -17.52 -0.90
N LEU A 354 -3.00 -17.75 -0.89
CA LEU A 354 -2.14 -17.55 -2.07
C LEU A 354 -2.47 -18.56 -3.20
N ALA A 355 -2.66 -19.85 -2.87
CA ALA A 355 -3.08 -20.85 -3.84
C ALA A 355 -4.45 -20.55 -4.43
N GLY A 356 -5.40 -20.11 -3.59
CA GLY A 356 -6.71 -19.62 -4.01
C GLY A 356 -6.58 -18.40 -4.93
N SER A 357 -5.68 -17.46 -4.62
CA SER A 357 -5.42 -16.29 -5.47
C SER A 357 -4.89 -16.69 -6.84
N VAL A 358 -3.94 -17.62 -6.91
CA VAL A 358 -3.46 -18.18 -8.19
C VAL A 358 -4.61 -18.83 -8.95
N ALA A 359 -5.35 -19.73 -8.31
CA ALA A 359 -6.45 -20.45 -8.95
C ALA A 359 -7.53 -19.50 -9.48
N THR A 360 -7.89 -18.46 -8.73
CA THR A 360 -8.92 -17.50 -9.13
C THR A 360 -8.46 -16.56 -10.23
N VAL A 361 -7.19 -16.14 -10.24
CA VAL A 361 -6.63 -15.34 -11.36
C VAL A 361 -6.52 -16.20 -12.62
N VAL A 362 -6.14 -17.48 -12.51
CA VAL A 362 -6.16 -18.41 -13.65
C VAL A 362 -7.59 -18.61 -14.17
N LEU A 363 -8.57 -18.80 -13.28
CA LEU A 363 -9.97 -18.90 -13.68
C LEU A 363 -10.45 -17.63 -14.39
N MET A 364 -10.07 -16.47 -13.91
CA MET A 364 -10.37 -15.18 -14.53
C MET A 364 -9.76 -15.09 -15.93
N LEU A 365 -8.50 -15.52 -16.12
CA LEU A 365 -7.87 -15.66 -17.43
C LEU A 365 -8.65 -16.54 -18.40
N LEU A 366 -9.09 -17.70 -17.95
CA LEU A 366 -9.85 -18.65 -18.77
C LEU A 366 -11.23 -18.12 -19.16
N THR A 367 -11.82 -17.31 -18.30
CA THR A 367 -13.19 -16.80 -18.50
C THR A 367 -13.25 -15.44 -19.19
N MET A 368 -12.15 -14.68 -19.24
CA MET A 368 -12.17 -13.34 -19.86
C MET A 368 -12.51 -13.38 -21.36
N HIS A 369 -12.10 -14.43 -22.07
CA HIS A 369 -12.41 -14.62 -23.49
C HIS A 369 -13.89 -14.87 -23.78
N SER A 370 -14.70 -15.22 -22.77
CA SER A 370 -16.15 -15.40 -22.92
C SER A 370 -16.92 -14.08 -23.05
N HIS A 371 -16.27 -12.94 -22.79
CA HIS A 371 -16.89 -11.61 -22.73
C HIS A 371 -18.14 -11.55 -21.82
N SER A 372 -18.19 -12.41 -20.80
CA SER A 372 -19.33 -12.51 -19.88
C SER A 372 -19.13 -11.61 -18.66
N ARG A 373 -20.02 -10.63 -18.48
CA ARG A 373 -20.05 -9.76 -17.30
C ARG A 373 -20.24 -10.57 -16.00
N LEU A 374 -21.07 -11.62 -16.05
CA LEU A 374 -21.35 -12.46 -14.90
C LEU A 374 -20.09 -13.25 -14.47
N LEU A 375 -19.36 -13.82 -15.42
CA LEU A 375 -18.12 -14.53 -15.09
C LEU A 375 -17.04 -13.58 -14.57
N LEU A 376 -16.96 -12.35 -15.08
CA LEU A 376 -16.08 -11.33 -14.56
C LEU A 376 -16.42 -10.96 -13.10
N LEU A 377 -17.73 -10.81 -12.80
CA LEU A 377 -18.22 -10.57 -11.45
C LEU A 377 -17.83 -11.71 -10.50
N VAL A 378 -18.15 -12.95 -10.87
CA VAL A 378 -17.90 -14.13 -10.04
C VAL A 378 -16.40 -14.28 -9.77
N THR A 379 -15.56 -14.17 -10.79
CA THR A 379 -14.10 -14.27 -10.63
C THR A 379 -13.54 -13.12 -9.81
N SER A 380 -14.06 -11.91 -9.94
CA SER A 380 -13.68 -10.76 -9.08
C SER A 380 -14.02 -11.01 -7.61
N ILE A 381 -15.20 -11.56 -7.30
CA ILE A 381 -15.58 -11.97 -5.94
C ILE A 381 -14.61 -13.03 -5.41
N LEU A 382 -14.30 -14.05 -6.21
CA LEU A 382 -13.40 -15.12 -5.81
C LEU A 382 -11.97 -14.63 -5.53
N VAL A 383 -11.43 -13.73 -6.35
CA VAL A 383 -10.15 -13.06 -6.05
C VAL A 383 -10.27 -12.23 -4.78
N GLY A 384 -11.38 -11.54 -4.57
CA GLY A 384 -11.67 -10.79 -3.35
C GLY A 384 -11.60 -11.66 -2.10
N VAL A 385 -12.23 -12.83 -2.12
CA VAL A 385 -12.18 -13.81 -1.02
C VAL A 385 -10.75 -14.31 -0.80
N ALA A 386 -10.11 -14.82 -1.86
CA ALA A 386 -8.83 -15.51 -1.75
C ALA A 386 -7.67 -14.57 -1.41
N TYR A 387 -7.57 -13.45 -2.13
CA TYR A 387 -6.48 -12.51 -1.94
C TYR A 387 -6.81 -11.45 -0.88
N ALA A 388 -7.82 -10.58 -1.10
CA ALA A 388 -8.07 -9.45 -0.21
C ALA A 388 -8.52 -9.91 1.18
N GLY A 389 -9.40 -10.94 1.22
CA GLY A 389 -9.96 -11.48 2.45
C GLY A 389 -9.03 -12.44 3.19
N VAL A 390 -8.30 -13.31 2.50
CA VAL A 390 -7.47 -14.33 3.18
C VAL A 390 -5.99 -13.95 3.13
N ALA A 391 -5.35 -13.93 1.96
CA ALA A 391 -3.91 -13.77 1.86
C ALA A 391 -3.42 -12.44 2.46
N ASN A 392 -4.06 -11.33 2.11
CA ASN A 392 -3.69 -9.99 2.58
C ASN A 392 -3.88 -9.82 4.09
N ILE A 393 -5.02 -10.28 4.62
CA ILE A 393 -5.31 -10.20 6.07
C ILE A 393 -4.29 -11.02 6.86
N VAL A 394 -3.95 -12.22 6.39
CA VAL A 394 -2.99 -13.10 7.07
C VAL A 394 -1.56 -12.55 6.98
N LEU A 395 -1.16 -11.93 5.87
CA LEU A 395 0.14 -11.25 5.76
C LEU A 395 0.25 -10.09 6.75
N ASN A 396 -0.80 -9.28 6.87
CA ASN A 396 -0.83 -8.21 7.87
C ASN A 396 -0.79 -8.77 9.30
N GLY A 397 -1.53 -9.85 9.57
CA GLY A 397 -1.50 -10.55 10.85
C GLY A 397 -0.11 -11.11 11.20
N LEU A 398 0.60 -11.71 10.22
CA LEU A 398 1.98 -12.16 10.39
C LEU A 398 2.93 -11.01 10.72
N GLY A 399 2.74 -9.84 10.10
CA GLY A 399 3.48 -8.63 10.46
C GLY A 399 3.35 -8.28 11.94
N ILE A 400 2.18 -8.48 12.53
CA ILE A 400 1.93 -8.20 13.95
C ILE A 400 2.55 -9.31 14.84
N VAL A 401 2.25 -10.57 14.54
CA VAL A 401 2.60 -11.71 15.40
C VAL A 401 4.11 -12.02 15.39
N LEU A 402 4.80 -11.74 14.29
CA LEU A 402 6.25 -11.95 14.15
C LEU A 402 7.06 -10.70 14.50
N SER A 403 6.43 -9.60 14.91
CA SER A 403 7.14 -8.39 15.31
C SER A 403 7.93 -8.62 16.60
N PRO A 404 9.14 -8.02 16.74
CA PRO A 404 9.90 -8.10 17.98
C PRO A 404 9.11 -7.54 19.15
N ALA A 405 9.14 -8.22 20.30
CA ALA A 405 8.42 -7.79 21.50
C ALA A 405 8.87 -6.39 22.00
N GLU A 406 10.14 -6.07 21.80
CA GLU A 406 10.75 -4.77 22.16
C GLU A 406 10.25 -3.63 21.26
N ASN A 407 9.79 -3.94 20.04
CA ASN A 407 9.26 -2.97 19.08
C ASN A 407 8.10 -3.56 18.27
N PRO A 408 6.90 -3.63 18.85
CA PRO A 408 5.74 -4.28 18.20
C PRO A 408 5.24 -3.56 16.93
N GLY A 409 5.61 -2.30 16.71
CA GLY A 409 5.29 -1.54 15.49
C GLY A 409 6.28 -1.74 14.35
N PHE A 410 7.42 -2.37 14.57
CA PHE A 410 8.51 -2.47 13.60
C PHE A 410 8.09 -3.24 12.32
N LEU A 411 7.69 -4.48 12.46
CA LEU A 411 7.35 -5.31 11.30
C LEU A 411 6.03 -4.90 10.62
N PRO A 412 4.96 -4.47 11.33
CA PRO A 412 3.79 -3.90 10.69
C PRO A 412 4.11 -2.67 9.82
N GLY A 413 4.96 -1.76 10.32
CA GLY A 413 5.38 -0.57 9.58
C GLY A 413 6.16 -0.92 8.31
N LEU A 414 7.13 -1.83 8.40
CA LEU A 414 7.88 -2.32 7.25
C LEU A 414 7.00 -3.08 6.27
N ASN A 415 6.02 -3.86 6.77
CA ASN A 415 5.08 -4.59 5.92
C ASN A 415 4.18 -3.67 5.12
N ALA A 416 3.77 -2.53 5.69
CA ALA A 416 3.05 -1.50 4.94
C ALA A 416 3.92 -0.89 3.81
N GLY A 417 5.21 -0.67 4.08
CA GLY A 417 6.19 -0.28 3.06
C GLY A 417 6.36 -1.34 1.96
N ALA A 418 6.46 -2.62 2.35
CA ALA A 418 6.56 -3.75 1.43
C ALA A 418 5.28 -3.90 0.57
N PHE A 419 4.11 -3.68 1.16
CA PHE A 419 2.83 -3.61 0.45
C PHE A 419 2.86 -2.55 -0.65
N ASN A 420 3.22 -1.31 -0.30
CA ASN A 420 3.31 -0.22 -1.26
C ASN A 420 4.36 -0.49 -2.35
N LEU A 421 5.53 -1.01 -1.98
CA LEU A 421 6.57 -1.39 -2.95
C LEU A 421 6.07 -2.45 -3.92
N GLY A 422 5.45 -3.52 -3.41
CA GLY A 422 4.88 -4.57 -4.25
C GLY A 422 3.75 -4.09 -5.15
N ALA A 423 2.88 -3.19 -4.66
CA ALA A 423 1.83 -2.57 -5.46
C ALA A 423 2.42 -1.73 -6.61
N GLY A 424 3.46 -0.93 -6.33
CA GLY A 424 4.17 -0.16 -7.36
C GLY A 424 4.83 -1.06 -8.41
N LEU A 425 5.55 -2.10 -7.97
CA LEU A 425 6.17 -3.10 -8.85
C LEU A 425 5.12 -3.84 -9.68
N SER A 426 3.94 -4.11 -9.14
CA SER A 426 2.84 -4.73 -9.87
C SER A 426 2.45 -3.93 -11.11
N PHE A 427 2.21 -2.63 -10.95
CA PHE A 427 1.92 -1.77 -12.08
C PHE A 427 3.10 -1.68 -13.06
N ALA A 428 4.33 -1.50 -12.58
CA ALA A 428 5.52 -1.41 -13.43
C ALA A 428 5.69 -2.67 -14.30
N VAL A 429 5.65 -3.85 -13.66
CA VAL A 429 5.94 -5.12 -14.36
C VAL A 429 4.77 -5.57 -15.22
N LEU A 430 3.56 -5.62 -14.66
CA LEU A 430 2.42 -6.20 -15.39
C LEU A 430 1.97 -5.31 -16.55
N TYR A 431 2.07 -3.99 -16.42
CA TYR A 431 1.76 -3.07 -17.51
C TYR A 431 2.85 -3.05 -18.59
N ALA A 432 4.13 -3.17 -18.21
CA ALA A 432 5.20 -3.34 -19.18
C ALA A 432 5.01 -4.63 -20.00
N VAL A 433 4.69 -5.75 -19.34
CA VAL A 433 4.40 -7.03 -20.02
C VAL A 433 3.15 -6.91 -20.91
N LYS A 434 2.07 -6.29 -20.41
CA LYS A 434 0.87 -6.00 -21.21
C LYS A 434 1.24 -5.27 -22.49
N THR A 435 1.98 -4.16 -22.37
CA THR A 435 2.33 -3.31 -23.53
C THR A 435 3.25 -4.03 -24.50
N ALA A 436 4.26 -4.77 -24.01
CA ALA A 436 5.18 -5.54 -24.85
C ALA A 436 4.50 -6.66 -25.63
N ALA A 437 3.44 -7.24 -25.06
CA ALA A 437 2.71 -8.36 -25.66
C ALA A 437 1.39 -7.93 -26.33
N THR A 438 1.11 -6.62 -26.44
CA THR A 438 -0.08 -6.13 -27.14
C THR A 438 0.07 -6.39 -28.62
N PRO A 439 -0.81 -7.22 -29.22
CA PRO A 439 -0.76 -7.53 -30.64
C PRO A 439 -1.10 -6.31 -31.52
N THR A 440 -0.80 -6.40 -32.80
CA THR A 440 -1.20 -5.38 -33.80
C THR A 440 -2.71 -5.37 -34.04
N ASP A 441 -3.40 -6.47 -33.76
CA ASP A 441 -4.85 -6.56 -33.80
C ASP A 441 -5.47 -5.93 -32.54
N PRO A 442 -6.19 -4.81 -32.65
CA PRO A 442 -6.80 -4.13 -31.52
C PRO A 442 -7.87 -4.96 -30.78
N ALA A 443 -8.50 -5.93 -31.45
CA ALA A 443 -9.49 -6.83 -30.83
C ALA A 443 -8.87 -7.93 -29.99
N SER A 444 -7.55 -8.07 -30.02
CA SER A 444 -6.85 -9.12 -29.25
C SER A 444 -6.65 -8.75 -27.79
N SER A 445 -7.08 -9.63 -26.89
CA SER A 445 -6.81 -9.53 -25.44
C SER A 445 -5.41 -10.02 -25.05
N GLY A 446 -4.52 -10.31 -26.01
CA GLY A 446 -3.20 -10.93 -25.78
C GLY A 446 -2.32 -10.17 -24.77
N GLY A 447 -2.32 -8.84 -24.81
CA GLY A 447 -1.58 -8.01 -23.85
C GLY A 447 -2.11 -8.18 -22.42
N TYR A 448 -3.42 -8.16 -22.21
CA TYR A 448 -4.03 -8.41 -20.90
C TYR A 448 -3.71 -9.80 -20.38
N THR A 449 -3.84 -10.81 -21.26
CA THR A 449 -3.51 -12.20 -20.95
C THR A 449 -2.05 -12.35 -20.50
N ALA A 450 -1.09 -11.77 -21.22
CA ALA A 450 0.32 -11.80 -20.89
C ALA A 450 0.63 -11.16 -19.53
N GLY A 451 0.05 -9.97 -19.29
CA GLY A 451 0.17 -9.28 -17.99
C GLY A 451 -0.35 -10.13 -16.82
N MET A 452 -1.51 -10.77 -16.98
CA MET A 452 -2.09 -11.63 -15.95
C MET A 452 -1.27 -12.92 -15.75
N ILE A 453 -0.72 -13.53 -16.81
CA ILE A 453 0.18 -14.70 -16.71
C ILE A 453 1.43 -14.31 -15.90
N ALA A 454 2.04 -13.17 -16.17
CA ALA A 454 3.16 -12.67 -15.37
C ALA A 454 2.77 -12.53 -13.89
N GLY A 455 1.58 -12.01 -13.60
CA GLY A 455 1.03 -11.96 -12.24
C GLY A 455 0.91 -13.33 -11.59
N VAL A 456 0.40 -14.33 -12.29
CA VAL A 456 0.29 -15.72 -11.81
C VAL A 456 1.66 -16.32 -11.49
N VAL A 457 2.66 -16.11 -12.35
CA VAL A 457 4.05 -16.60 -12.13
C VAL A 457 4.64 -15.98 -10.86
N ILE A 458 4.45 -14.68 -10.67
CA ILE A 458 4.93 -13.98 -9.46
C ILE A 458 4.18 -14.45 -8.20
N LEU A 459 2.86 -14.67 -8.28
CA LEU A 459 2.10 -15.26 -7.18
C LEU A 459 2.56 -16.67 -6.82
N ALA A 460 2.93 -17.49 -7.82
CA ALA A 460 3.52 -18.80 -7.57
C ALA A 460 4.87 -18.69 -6.81
N ALA A 461 5.70 -17.70 -7.16
CA ALA A 461 6.90 -17.39 -6.39
C ALA A 461 6.58 -16.95 -4.95
N ALA A 462 5.50 -16.18 -4.74
CA ALA A 462 5.03 -15.81 -3.40
C ALA A 462 4.63 -17.05 -2.57
N ILE A 463 4.00 -18.05 -3.19
CA ILE A 463 3.73 -19.33 -2.50
C ILE A 463 5.03 -19.98 -2.05
N ALA A 464 6.03 -20.07 -2.93
CA ALA A 464 7.33 -20.67 -2.61
C ALA A 464 8.01 -19.93 -1.43
N THR A 465 8.03 -18.60 -1.44
CA THR A 465 8.62 -17.80 -0.35
C THR A 465 7.84 -17.90 0.96
N SER A 466 6.53 -18.16 0.92
CA SER A 466 5.72 -18.35 2.13
C SER A 466 6.17 -19.52 3.00
N PHE A 467 6.85 -20.52 2.42
CA PHE A 467 7.46 -21.64 3.18
C PHE A 467 8.71 -21.22 3.97
N LEU A 468 9.30 -20.08 3.64
CA LEU A 468 10.43 -19.51 4.36
C LEU A 468 10.01 -18.78 5.63
N ILE A 469 8.73 -18.39 5.77
CA ILE A 469 8.22 -17.72 6.97
C ILE A 469 8.20 -18.72 8.13
N PRO A 470 8.88 -18.41 9.26
CA PRO A 470 8.87 -19.28 10.43
C PRO A 470 7.48 -19.32 11.06
N LYS A 471 7.16 -20.42 11.73
CA LYS A 471 5.94 -20.49 12.54
C LYS A 471 6.03 -19.46 13.67
N PRO A 472 4.97 -18.67 13.92
CA PRO A 472 4.92 -17.87 15.14
C PRO A 472 5.11 -18.80 16.33
N VAL A 473 6.02 -18.45 17.22
CA VAL A 473 6.14 -19.13 18.51
C VAL A 473 4.82 -18.85 19.23
N ALA A 474 4.04 -19.89 19.50
CA ALA A 474 2.88 -19.74 20.36
C ALA A 474 3.39 -19.07 21.63
N ALA A 475 2.76 -17.97 22.04
CA ALA A 475 2.96 -17.45 23.39
C ALA A 475 2.51 -18.59 24.29
N GLU A 476 3.46 -19.41 24.72
CA GLU A 476 3.21 -20.40 25.76
C GLU A 476 2.68 -19.63 26.94
N ALA A 477 1.44 -19.91 27.21
CA ALA A 477 0.71 -19.70 28.43
C ALA A 477 1.52 -18.93 29.51
N GLN A 478 1.34 -17.63 29.58
CA GLN A 478 1.34 -16.96 30.87
C GLN A 478 0.00 -17.32 31.51
N SER A 479 -0.05 -18.54 32.01
CA SER A 479 -1.03 -18.99 32.99
C SER A 479 -0.64 -18.47 34.37
#